data_165705f80fc162c0eafabf9c935a0311
#
_entry.id   165705f80fc162c0eafabf9c935a0311
#
_cell.length_a   1.000
_cell.length_b   1.000
_cell.length_c   1.000
_cell.angle_alpha   90.00
_cell.angle_beta   90.00
_cell.angle_gamma   90.00
#
_symmetry.space_group_name_H-M   'P 1'
#
loop_
_entity.id
_entity.type
_entity.pdbx_description
1 polymer ?
#
loop_
_entity_poly.entity_id
_entity_poly.type
_entity_poly.pdbx_seq_one_letter_code
_entity_poly.pdbx_strand_id
1 'polypeptide(L)'
;MEVYSADVEQKMKRFFGWLSEKDRRRYAAVEVAKRGHGGGEYIARVLACDPHTIRQGLRDLEEEEDAAAGRIRKKGEGARRK
;
A
#
# COMPACT_ATOMS: atom_id res chain seq x y z
N MET A 1 -11.05 -15.30 3.77
CA MET A 1 -10.68 -13.97 3.28
C MET A 1 -11.58 -13.57 2.13
N GLU A 2 -12.09 -12.37 2.20
CA GLU A 2 -12.95 -11.86 1.14
C GLU A 2 -12.12 -11.46 -0.08
N VAL A 3 -12.66 -11.74 -1.26
CA VAL A 3 -12.04 -11.29 -2.50
C VAL A 3 -12.93 -10.23 -3.13
N TYR A 4 -12.31 -9.36 -3.89
CA TYR A 4 -13.05 -8.35 -4.62
C TYR A 4 -13.77 -8.99 -5.81
N SER A 5 -14.77 -8.31 -6.32
CA SER A 5 -15.44 -8.78 -7.53
C SER A 5 -14.49 -8.70 -8.71
N ALA A 6 -14.81 -9.46 -9.77
CA ALA A 6 -13.97 -9.44 -10.97
C ALA A 6 -13.87 -8.03 -11.55
N ASP A 7 -14.96 -7.29 -11.49
CA ASP A 7 -14.96 -5.93 -12.00
C ASP A 7 -14.00 -5.03 -11.21
N VAL A 8 -14.01 -5.15 -9.89
CA VAL A 8 -13.12 -4.37 -9.06
C VAL A 8 -11.67 -4.77 -9.30
N GLU A 9 -11.40 -6.07 -9.43
CA GLU A 9 -10.06 -6.54 -9.69
C GLU A 9 -9.52 -5.99 -11.01
N GLN A 10 -10.37 -5.90 -12.02
CA GLN A 10 -9.97 -5.33 -13.29
C GLN A 10 -9.59 -3.86 -13.16
N LYS A 11 -10.37 -3.13 -12.39
CA LYS A 11 -10.08 -1.72 -12.17
C LYS A 11 -8.78 -1.54 -11.41
N MET A 12 -8.53 -2.41 -10.44
CA MET A 12 -7.29 -2.37 -9.69
C MET A 12 -6.08 -2.59 -10.61
N LYS A 13 -6.19 -3.58 -11.48
CA LYS A 13 -5.11 -3.87 -12.43
C LYS A 13 -4.85 -2.68 -13.35
N ARG A 14 -5.92 -2.07 -13.84
CA ARG A 14 -5.79 -0.93 -14.74
C ARG A 14 -5.12 0.24 -14.05
N PHE A 15 -5.56 0.55 -12.85
CA PHE A 15 -4.97 1.64 -12.09
C PHE A 15 -3.50 1.37 -11.80
N PHE A 16 -3.21 0.15 -11.40
CA PHE A 16 -1.85 -0.28 -11.11
C PHE A 16 -0.93 -0.05 -12.32
N GLY A 17 -1.46 -0.34 -13.50
CA GLY A 17 -0.69 -0.16 -14.74
C GLY A 17 -0.36 1.29 -15.05
N TRP A 18 -1.15 2.22 -14.53
CA TRP A 18 -0.92 3.65 -14.76
C TRP A 18 0.14 4.23 -13.86
N LEU A 19 0.50 3.54 -12.80
CA LEU A 19 1.39 4.09 -11.79
C LEU A 19 2.85 3.90 -12.16
N SER A 20 3.70 4.77 -11.62
CA SER A 20 5.13 4.58 -11.72
C SER A 20 5.52 3.35 -10.89
N GLU A 21 6.74 2.88 -11.10
CA GLU A 21 7.21 1.71 -10.37
C GLU A 21 7.15 1.92 -8.86
N LYS A 22 7.57 3.09 -8.41
CA LYS A 22 7.55 3.41 -7.00
C LYS A 22 6.12 3.42 -6.45
N ASP A 23 5.21 4.04 -7.19
CA ASP A 23 3.82 4.13 -6.76
C ASP A 23 3.14 2.77 -6.81
N ARG A 24 3.55 1.91 -7.73
CA ARG A 24 3.02 0.55 -7.80
C ARG A 24 3.33 -0.21 -6.52
N ARG A 25 4.55 -0.09 -6.03
CA ARG A 25 4.93 -0.75 -4.79
C ARG A 25 4.08 -0.25 -3.63
N ARG A 26 3.90 1.06 -3.57
CA ARG A 26 3.13 1.67 -2.49
C ARG A 26 1.66 1.27 -2.55
N TYR A 27 1.10 1.29 -3.75
CA TYR A 27 -0.30 0.93 -3.91
C TYR A 27 -0.54 -0.51 -3.49
N ALA A 28 0.31 -1.43 -3.95
CA ALA A 28 0.18 -2.83 -3.59
C ALA A 28 0.28 -3.02 -2.09
N ALA A 29 1.21 -2.31 -1.46
CA ALA A 29 1.40 -2.42 -0.02
C ALA A 29 0.18 -1.94 0.75
N VAL A 30 -0.42 -0.85 0.30
CA VAL A 30 -1.63 -0.32 0.94
C VAL A 30 -2.76 -1.33 0.85
N GLU A 31 -2.93 -1.94 -0.31
CA GLU A 31 -3.99 -2.93 -0.49
C GLU A 31 -3.78 -4.13 0.43
N VAL A 32 -2.53 -4.58 0.56
CA VAL A 32 -2.23 -5.68 1.45
C VAL A 32 -2.49 -5.30 2.91
N ALA A 33 -2.11 -4.10 3.29
CA ALA A 33 -2.33 -3.62 4.66
C ALA A 33 -3.82 -3.57 4.99
N LYS A 34 -4.63 -3.19 4.03
CA LYS A 34 -6.07 -3.13 4.23
C LYS A 34 -6.67 -4.50 4.50
N ARG A 35 -6.13 -5.52 3.87
CA ARG A 35 -6.66 -6.87 4.00
C ARG A 35 -6.09 -7.62 5.20
N GLY A 36 -4.90 -7.23 5.63
CA GLY A 36 -4.28 -7.87 6.77
C GLY A 36 -3.62 -9.19 6.42
N HIS A 37 -3.61 -10.10 7.36
CA HIS A 37 -2.92 -11.37 7.23
C HIS A 37 -3.44 -12.16 6.02
N GLY A 38 -2.54 -12.64 5.22
CA GLY A 38 -2.89 -13.46 4.06
C GLY A 38 -3.21 -12.67 2.82
N GLY A 39 -3.31 -11.35 2.94
CA GLY A 39 -3.68 -10.53 1.79
C GLY A 39 -2.58 -10.41 0.75
N GLY A 40 -1.33 -10.66 1.15
CA GLY A 40 -0.22 -10.47 0.24
C GLY A 40 -0.29 -11.35 -0.99
N GLU A 41 -0.59 -12.63 -0.80
CA GLU A 41 -0.69 -13.54 -1.93
C GLU A 41 -1.82 -13.16 -2.88
N TYR A 42 -2.94 -12.81 -2.30
CA TYR A 42 -4.11 -12.45 -3.10
C TYR A 42 -3.82 -11.21 -3.94
N ILE A 43 -3.29 -10.17 -3.32
CA ILE A 43 -3.01 -8.92 -4.02
C ILE A 43 -1.93 -9.12 -5.08
N ALA A 44 -0.91 -9.93 -4.78
CA ALA A 44 0.12 -10.22 -5.76
C ALA A 44 -0.46 -10.86 -7.00
N ARG A 45 -1.43 -11.75 -6.80
CA ARG A 45 -2.09 -12.42 -7.93
C ARG A 45 -2.95 -11.44 -8.73
N VAL A 46 -3.73 -10.64 -8.02
CA VAL A 46 -4.63 -9.69 -8.69
C VAL A 46 -3.84 -8.69 -9.53
N LEU A 47 -2.79 -8.13 -8.96
CA LEU A 47 -2.00 -7.11 -9.63
C LEU A 47 -0.90 -7.69 -10.51
N ALA A 48 -0.74 -9.02 -10.48
CA ALA A 48 0.30 -9.72 -11.25
C ALA A 48 1.68 -9.16 -10.91
N CYS A 49 1.94 -8.95 -9.64
CA CYS A 49 3.23 -8.44 -9.20
C CYS A 49 3.91 -9.43 -8.28
N ASP A 50 5.22 -9.25 -8.12
CA ASP A 50 6.04 -10.12 -7.30
C ASP A 50 5.76 -9.87 -5.83
N PRO A 51 5.64 -10.93 -5.00
CA PRO A 51 5.50 -10.72 -3.56
C PRO A 51 6.64 -9.91 -2.96
N HIS A 52 7.83 -9.99 -3.55
CA HIS A 52 8.96 -9.19 -3.10
C HIS A 52 8.67 -7.70 -3.25
N THR A 53 8.00 -7.34 -4.34
CA THR A 53 7.60 -5.96 -4.59
C THR A 53 6.69 -5.46 -3.48
N ILE A 54 5.77 -6.32 -3.04
CA ILE A 54 4.85 -5.95 -1.97
C ILE A 54 5.60 -5.77 -0.66
N ARG A 55 6.52 -6.67 -0.35
CA ARG A 55 7.30 -6.54 0.88
C ARG A 55 8.13 -5.27 0.88
N GLN A 56 8.71 -4.94 -0.26
CA GLN A 56 9.48 -3.71 -0.39
C GLN A 56 8.59 -2.50 -0.17
N GLY A 57 7.39 -2.53 -0.74
CA GLY A 57 6.43 -1.44 -0.57
C GLY A 57 6.01 -1.25 0.88
N LEU A 58 5.79 -2.37 1.58
CA LEU A 58 5.42 -2.29 2.99
C LEU A 58 6.54 -1.66 3.81
N ARG A 59 7.77 -2.02 3.49
CA ARG A 59 8.92 -1.44 4.16
C ARG A 59 9.02 0.05 3.90
N ASP A 60 8.81 0.44 2.64
CA ASP A 60 8.85 1.84 2.27
C ASP A 60 7.81 2.66 3.03
N LEU A 61 6.62 2.10 3.18
CA LEU A 61 5.56 2.77 3.91
C LEU A 61 5.92 2.96 5.38
N GLU A 62 6.52 1.94 5.98
CA GLU A 62 6.93 2.02 7.37
C GLU A 62 7.96 3.12 7.58
N GLU A 63 8.91 3.21 6.68
CA GLU A 63 9.96 4.22 6.79
C GLU A 63 9.38 5.61 6.64
N GLU A 64 8.47 5.78 5.71
CA GLU A 64 7.84 7.09 5.51
C GLU A 64 6.97 7.48 6.69
N GLU A 65 6.30 6.50 7.26
CA GLU A 65 5.46 6.73 8.42
C GLU A 65 6.29 7.21 9.60
N ASP A 66 7.42 6.57 9.81
CA ASP A 66 8.32 6.96 10.90
C ASP A 66 8.84 8.38 10.71
N ALA A 67 9.23 8.71 9.50
CA ALA A 67 9.72 10.05 9.21
C ALA A 67 8.63 11.09 9.43
N ALA A 68 7.42 10.80 8.98
CA ALA A 68 6.31 11.72 9.14
C ALA A 68 5.96 11.89 10.60
N ALA A 69 5.96 10.80 11.36
CA ALA A 69 5.66 10.87 12.79
C ALA A 69 6.68 11.72 13.52
N GLY A 70 7.94 11.58 13.14
CA GLY A 70 8.99 12.41 13.74
C GLY A 70 8.79 13.87 13.46
N ARG A 71 8.43 14.21 12.24
CA ARG A 71 8.19 15.59 11.88
C ARG A 71 6.98 16.16 12.61
N ILE A 72 5.94 15.36 12.70
CA ILE A 72 4.72 15.80 13.38
C ILE A 72 5.00 16.05 14.84
N ARG A 73 5.78 15.20 15.47
CA ARG A 73 6.12 15.39 16.87
C ARG A 73 6.90 16.67 17.08
N LYS A 74 7.76 17.02 16.16
CA LYS A 74 8.53 18.24 16.27
C LYS A 74 7.66 19.46 16.25
N LYS A 75 6.60 19.40 15.46
CA LYS A 75 5.67 20.53 15.42
C LYS A 75 4.81 20.61 16.64
N GLY A 76 4.80 19.62 17.38
CA GLY A 76 4.02 19.58 18.56
C GLY A 76 2.63 19.27 18.30
N GLU A 77 2.41 19.15 17.97
CA GLU A 77 1.35 19.19 17.75
C GLU A 77 0.33 19.18 17.64
N GLY A 78 0.37 19.07 17.59
CA GLY A 78 -0.73 19.01 17.42
C GLY A 78 -1.27 19.64 16.56
N ALA A 79 -1.10 19.92 16.28
CA ALA A 79 -1.72 20.50 15.70
C ALA A 79 -2.61 20.33 15.02
N ARG A 80 -2.59 20.07 14.98
CA ARG A 80 -3.31 19.98 14.63
C ARG A 80 -4.35 20.01 14.54
N ARG A 81 -4.29 20.01 14.47
CA ARG A 81 -5.07 20.03 14.50
C ARG A 81 -5.99 20.21 14.61
N LYS A 82 -5.86 20.23 14.60
CA LYS A 82 -6.59 20.46 14.87
C LYS A 82 -7.25 20.59 15.19
#